data_19b2180a4bf546b03b9f75ceb1ee3cf3
#
_entry.id   19b2180a4bf546b03b9f75ceb1ee3cf3
#
_cell.length_a   1.000
_cell.length_b   1.000
_cell.length_c   1.000
_cell.angle_alpha   90.00
_cell.angle_beta   90.00
_cell.angle_gamma   90.00
#
_symmetry.space_group_name_H-M   'P 1'
#
loop_
_entity.id
_entity.type
_entity.pdbx_description
1 polymer ?
#
loop_
_entity_poly.entity_id
_entity_poly.type
_entity_poly.pdbx_seq_one_letter_code
_entity_poly.pdbx_strand_id
1 'polypeptide(L)'
;MKYKIFFLLSILVSTISNAQVSEETDLYQEILKMDQLIFEDGFNNCKFDSLEGIMHKDMVFYHDKGGISYEEDFMRTMEENICSSPNRKPIRKLTDQGFKVFPLYNNGVLYGAIQEGIHEFFIKEPNKEMYKTNIARFNHTWVLENKQWKLKVILSYDHQDP
;
A
#
# COMPACT_ATOMS: atom_id res chain seq x y z
N MET A 1 -69.29 -6.69 -4.72
CA MET A 1 -67.97 -6.94 -5.28
C MET A 1 -66.90 -6.46 -4.26
N LYS A 2 -66.17 -7.33 -3.61
CA LYS A 2 -65.14 -7.01 -2.61
C LYS A 2 -63.76 -7.10 -3.30
N TYR A 3 -63.10 -6.00 -3.49
CA TYR A 3 -61.74 -5.96 -4.04
C TYR A 3 -60.74 -6.29 -2.94
N LYS A 4 -60.01 -7.42 -3.06
CA LYS A 4 -58.86 -7.74 -2.21
C LYS A 4 -57.66 -7.02 -2.80
N ILE A 5 -57.17 -5.98 -2.08
CA ILE A 5 -55.91 -5.29 -2.40
C ILE A 5 -54.80 -6.21 -1.86
N PHE A 6 -54.00 -6.76 -2.78
CA PHE A 6 -52.77 -7.49 -2.45
C PHE A 6 -51.66 -6.48 -2.31
N PHE A 7 -51.17 -6.27 -1.08
CA PHE A 7 -49.99 -5.43 -0.84
C PHE A 7 -48.75 -6.28 -1.11
N LEU A 8 -48.08 -6.03 -2.22
CA LEU A 8 -46.80 -6.68 -2.53
C LEU A 8 -45.71 -5.98 -1.71
N LEU A 9 -45.26 -6.58 -0.62
CA LEU A 9 -44.14 -6.10 0.18
C LEU A 9 -42.84 -6.46 -0.55
N SER A 10 -42.27 -5.53 -1.32
CA SER A 10 -40.95 -5.71 -1.94
C SER A 10 -39.88 -5.55 -0.85
N ILE A 11 -39.30 -6.65 -0.43
CA ILE A 11 -38.13 -6.67 0.46
C ILE A 11 -36.92 -6.18 -0.37
N LEU A 12 -36.52 -4.93 -0.10
CA LEU A 12 -35.24 -4.40 -0.61
C LEU A 12 -34.12 -5.11 0.15
N VAL A 13 -33.53 -6.12 -0.44
CA VAL A 13 -32.29 -6.72 0.07
C VAL A 13 -31.14 -5.75 -0.28
N SER A 14 -30.79 -4.87 0.65
CA SER A 14 -29.58 -4.08 0.55
C SER A 14 -28.38 -5.03 0.71
N THR A 15 -27.72 -5.37 -0.39
CA THR A 15 -26.41 -6.00 -0.35
C THR A 15 -25.42 -5.00 0.23
N ILE A 16 -24.89 -5.27 1.42
CA ILE A 16 -23.76 -4.52 1.97
C ILE A 16 -22.57 -4.86 1.08
N SER A 17 -22.28 -3.99 0.13
CA SER A 17 -21.06 -4.07 -0.67
C SER A 17 -19.91 -3.59 0.20
N ASN A 18 -19.15 -4.51 0.79
CA ASN A 18 -17.88 -4.17 1.38
C ASN A 18 -16.92 -3.82 0.23
N ALA A 19 -16.56 -2.55 0.10
CA ALA A 19 -15.58 -2.11 -0.89
C ALA A 19 -14.18 -2.70 -0.61
N GLN A 20 -13.87 -2.92 0.68
CA GLN A 20 -12.64 -3.58 1.14
C GLN A 20 -12.75 -5.09 0.96
N VAL A 21 -11.71 -5.72 0.43
CA VAL A 21 -11.64 -7.18 0.36
C VAL A 21 -11.15 -7.81 1.67
N SER A 22 -11.59 -9.06 1.94
CA SER A 22 -11.11 -9.83 3.08
C SER A 22 -9.64 -10.21 2.91
N GLU A 23 -8.94 -10.36 4.03
CA GLU A 23 -7.54 -10.80 4.09
C GLU A 23 -7.30 -12.17 3.45
N GLU A 24 -8.32 -13.01 3.37
CA GLU A 24 -8.27 -14.36 2.79
C GLU A 24 -8.34 -14.35 1.25
N THR A 25 -8.59 -13.19 0.62
CA THR A 25 -8.71 -13.11 -0.83
C THR A 25 -7.36 -13.10 -1.53
N ASP A 26 -7.30 -13.68 -2.72
CA ASP A 26 -6.10 -13.67 -3.56
C ASP A 26 -5.59 -12.24 -3.80
N LEU A 27 -6.50 -11.30 -4.07
CA LEU A 27 -6.13 -9.90 -4.29
C LEU A 27 -5.43 -9.28 -3.07
N TYR A 28 -5.95 -9.51 -1.86
CA TYR A 28 -5.31 -9.01 -0.65
C TYR A 28 -3.90 -9.58 -0.50
N GLN A 29 -3.74 -10.90 -0.68
CA GLN A 29 -2.46 -11.57 -0.56
C GLN A 29 -1.46 -11.14 -1.64
N GLU A 30 -1.91 -10.92 -2.87
CA GLU A 30 -1.07 -10.39 -3.95
C GLU A 30 -0.56 -8.98 -3.61
N ILE A 31 -1.42 -8.06 -3.17
CA ILE A 31 -1.02 -6.70 -2.82
C ILE A 31 -0.11 -6.68 -1.58
N LEU A 32 -0.39 -7.52 -0.58
CA LEU A 32 0.50 -7.68 0.58
C LEU A 32 1.90 -8.16 0.16
N LYS A 33 1.97 -9.14 -0.74
CA LYS A 33 3.24 -9.62 -1.30
C LYS A 33 4.00 -8.50 -2.03
N MET A 34 3.28 -7.67 -2.81
CA MET A 34 3.90 -6.54 -3.50
C MET A 34 4.44 -5.49 -2.52
N ASP A 35 3.73 -5.21 -1.43
CA ASP A 35 4.22 -4.36 -0.34
C ASP A 35 5.51 -4.93 0.29
N GLN A 36 5.54 -6.23 0.56
CA GLN A 36 6.72 -6.90 1.10
C GLN A 36 7.93 -6.82 0.18
N LEU A 37 7.75 -6.99 -1.12
CA LEU A 37 8.86 -6.84 -2.10
C LEU A 37 9.47 -5.44 -2.05
N ILE A 38 8.63 -4.41 -1.97
CA ILE A 38 9.13 -3.03 -1.94
C ILE A 38 9.78 -2.70 -0.60
N PHE A 39 9.11 -3.02 0.50
CA PHE A 39 9.53 -2.53 1.80
C PHE A 39 10.39 -3.51 2.59
N GLU A 40 10.09 -4.80 2.58
CA GLU A 40 10.92 -5.76 3.29
C GLU A 40 12.19 -6.08 2.48
N ASP A 41 12.05 -6.40 1.21
CA ASP A 41 13.23 -6.71 0.38
C ASP A 41 13.96 -5.46 -0.06
N GLY A 42 13.28 -4.49 -0.66
CA GLY A 42 13.91 -3.27 -1.18
C GLY A 42 14.38 -2.31 -0.07
N PHE A 43 13.44 -1.80 0.74
CA PHE A 43 13.73 -0.77 1.74
C PHE A 43 14.54 -1.33 2.93
N ASN A 44 14.06 -2.40 3.56
CA ASN A 44 14.69 -2.94 4.77
C ASN A 44 15.97 -3.71 4.47
N ASN A 45 15.97 -4.54 3.44
CA ASN A 45 17.07 -5.45 3.11
C ASN A 45 17.95 -4.98 1.92
N CYS A 46 17.60 -3.86 1.28
CA CYS A 46 18.37 -3.26 0.16
C CYS A 46 18.58 -4.19 -1.03
N LYS A 47 17.60 -5.06 -1.31
CA LYS A 47 17.59 -5.98 -2.44
C LYS A 47 16.88 -5.35 -3.64
N PHE A 48 17.55 -4.48 -4.36
CA PHE A 48 16.93 -3.70 -5.44
C PHE A 48 16.50 -4.55 -6.65
N ASP A 49 17.14 -5.67 -6.88
CA ASP A 49 16.74 -6.62 -7.93
C ASP A 49 15.28 -7.08 -7.78
N SER A 50 14.77 -7.14 -6.53
CA SER A 50 13.38 -7.48 -6.24
C SER A 50 12.38 -6.41 -6.68
N LEU A 51 12.83 -5.18 -6.94
CA LEU A 51 12.02 -4.04 -7.35
C LEU A 51 11.91 -3.89 -8.88
N GLU A 52 12.70 -4.68 -9.63
CA GLU A 52 12.69 -4.61 -11.07
C GLU A 52 11.29 -4.82 -11.64
N GLY A 53 10.83 -3.84 -12.39
CA GLY A 53 9.53 -3.87 -13.04
C GLY A 53 8.33 -3.74 -12.11
N ILE A 54 8.49 -3.48 -10.80
CA ILE A 54 7.36 -3.22 -9.89
C ILE A 54 6.91 -1.77 -9.98
N MET A 55 7.83 -0.82 -10.12
CA MET A 55 7.47 0.58 -10.26
C MET A 55 6.86 0.84 -11.64
N HIS A 56 5.77 1.62 -11.65
CA HIS A 56 5.21 2.11 -12.91
C HIS A 56 6.10 3.24 -13.43
N LYS A 57 6.35 3.31 -14.74
CA LYS A 57 7.16 4.36 -15.39
C LYS A 57 6.73 5.80 -15.09
N ASP A 58 5.43 6.00 -14.83
CA ASP A 58 4.86 7.31 -14.44
C ASP A 58 4.53 7.32 -12.94
N MET A 59 5.31 6.62 -12.11
CA MET A 59 5.11 6.59 -10.68
C MET A 59 5.31 7.98 -10.07
N VAL A 60 4.40 8.35 -9.16
CA VAL A 60 4.49 9.60 -8.39
C VAL A 60 4.39 9.29 -6.89
N PHE A 61 5.31 9.81 -6.14
CA PHE A 61 5.32 9.75 -4.69
C PHE A 61 5.05 11.13 -4.09
N TYR A 62 3.99 11.23 -3.32
CA TYR A 62 3.63 12.40 -2.52
C TYR A 62 3.95 12.13 -1.06
N HIS A 63 4.83 12.93 -0.47
CA HIS A 63 5.27 12.80 0.91
C HIS A 63 5.06 14.14 1.64
N ASP A 64 4.35 14.14 2.77
CA ASP A 64 4.00 15.36 3.50
C ASP A 64 5.20 16.16 4.02
N LYS A 65 6.32 15.49 4.31
CA LYS A 65 7.58 16.13 4.73
C LYS A 65 8.62 16.20 3.62
N GLY A 66 8.58 15.29 2.65
CA GLY A 66 9.59 15.14 1.59
C GLY A 66 9.20 15.76 0.24
N GLY A 67 7.94 16.18 0.08
CA GLY A 67 7.43 16.74 -1.17
C GLY A 67 7.09 15.69 -2.22
N ILE A 68 7.27 16.04 -3.48
CA ILE A 68 6.93 15.19 -4.62
C ILE A 68 8.21 14.60 -5.20
N SER A 69 8.20 13.31 -5.50
CA SER A 69 9.26 12.63 -6.25
C SER A 69 8.69 11.62 -7.25
N TYR A 70 9.50 11.23 -8.21
CA TYR A 70 9.17 10.30 -9.28
C TYR A 70 10.01 9.02 -9.14
N GLU A 71 9.81 8.07 -10.03
CA GLU A 71 10.46 6.75 -9.95
C GLU A 71 11.99 6.83 -9.75
N GLU A 72 12.69 7.58 -10.61
CA GLU A 72 14.15 7.71 -10.53
C GLU A 72 14.62 8.31 -9.20
N ASP A 73 13.93 9.35 -8.69
CA ASP A 73 14.23 9.97 -7.42
C ASP A 73 13.94 9.05 -6.23
N PHE A 74 12.85 8.27 -6.32
CA PHE A 74 12.50 7.28 -5.32
C PHE A 74 13.58 6.21 -5.22
N MET A 75 13.99 5.63 -6.35
CA MET A 75 15.04 4.60 -6.40
C MET A 75 16.38 5.14 -5.91
N ARG A 76 16.78 6.33 -6.35
CA ARG A 76 18.00 6.99 -5.87
C ARG A 76 17.96 7.24 -4.36
N THR A 77 16.82 7.67 -3.81
CA THR A 77 16.66 7.86 -2.36
C THR A 77 16.81 6.55 -1.61
N MET A 78 16.28 5.47 -2.14
CA MET A 78 16.44 4.12 -1.56
C MET A 78 17.92 3.71 -1.50
N GLU A 79 18.68 3.95 -2.56
CA GLU A 79 20.09 3.60 -2.64
C GLU A 79 20.97 4.49 -1.79
N GLU A 80 20.86 5.81 -1.99
CA GLU A 80 21.80 6.80 -1.44
C GLU A 80 21.48 7.20 0.00
N ASN A 81 20.21 7.21 0.41
CA ASN A 81 19.82 7.70 1.72
C ASN A 81 19.38 6.57 2.67
N ILE A 82 18.70 5.54 2.15
CA ILE A 82 18.15 4.47 2.98
C ILE A 82 19.17 3.34 3.14
N CYS A 83 19.88 2.99 2.07
CA CYS A 83 20.76 1.82 2.04
C CYS A 83 22.25 2.13 2.12
N SER A 84 22.65 3.39 2.01
CA SER A 84 24.07 3.80 2.00
C SER A 84 24.76 3.72 3.38
N SER A 85 24.01 3.78 4.46
CA SER A 85 24.59 3.83 5.83
C SER A 85 24.36 2.53 6.60
N PRO A 86 25.38 1.67 6.74
CA PRO A 86 25.27 0.46 7.56
C PRO A 86 25.18 0.76 9.08
N ASN A 87 25.61 1.96 9.49
CA ASN A 87 25.67 2.37 10.89
C ASN A 87 24.37 3.02 11.39
N ARG A 88 23.48 3.39 10.48
CA ARG A 88 22.22 4.05 10.84
C ARG A 88 21.15 3.69 9.81
N LYS A 89 20.69 2.46 9.85
CA LYS A 89 19.75 1.91 8.88
C LYS A 89 18.31 2.22 9.25
N PRO A 90 17.56 2.94 8.42
CA PRO A 90 16.11 3.04 8.54
C PRO A 90 15.45 1.69 8.28
N ILE A 91 14.46 1.35 9.10
CA ILE A 91 13.63 0.14 8.96
C ILE A 91 12.17 0.56 8.96
N ARG A 92 11.41 0.08 7.98
CA ARG A 92 9.96 0.26 7.94
C ARG A 92 9.28 -1.03 8.42
N LYS A 93 8.25 -0.89 9.23
CA LYS A 93 7.37 -1.99 9.63
C LYS A 93 5.93 -1.65 9.29
N LEU A 94 5.26 -2.54 8.61
CA LEU A 94 3.80 -2.49 8.47
C LEU A 94 3.18 -2.84 9.83
N THR A 95 2.17 -2.10 10.25
CA THR A 95 1.42 -2.45 11.45
C THR A 95 0.28 -3.40 11.09
N ASP A 96 -0.12 -4.25 12.03
CA ASP A 96 -1.27 -5.16 11.84
C ASP A 96 -2.59 -4.38 11.74
N GLN A 97 -2.58 -3.10 12.11
CA GLN A 97 -3.78 -2.26 12.09
C GLN A 97 -3.84 -1.45 10.80
N GLY A 98 -4.98 -1.54 10.14
CA GLY A 98 -5.33 -0.62 9.06
C GLY A 98 -4.86 -1.00 7.67
N PHE A 99 -4.18 -2.14 7.47
CA PHE A 99 -3.92 -2.63 6.12
C PHE A 99 -5.21 -3.06 5.44
N LYS A 100 -5.54 -2.38 4.37
CA LYS A 100 -6.78 -2.58 3.61
C LYS A 100 -6.50 -2.57 2.13
N VAL A 101 -7.24 -3.38 1.39
CA VAL A 101 -7.18 -3.44 -0.06
C VAL A 101 -8.56 -3.25 -0.65
N PHE A 102 -8.65 -2.34 -1.62
CA PHE A 102 -9.88 -2.00 -2.34
C PHE A 102 -9.66 -2.22 -3.83
N PRO A 103 -10.40 -3.15 -4.46
CA PRO A 103 -10.27 -3.42 -5.88
C PRO A 103 -10.81 -2.27 -6.72
N LEU A 104 -10.16 -2.00 -7.85
CA LEU A 104 -10.59 -1.04 -8.85
C LEU A 104 -11.06 -1.78 -10.10
N TYR A 105 -12.33 -1.58 -10.45
CA TYR A 105 -12.94 -2.20 -11.64
C TYR A 105 -13.32 -1.17 -12.70
N ASN A 106 -13.13 -1.54 -13.94
CA ASN A 106 -13.69 -0.84 -15.09
C ASN A 106 -14.55 -1.82 -15.90
N ASN A 107 -15.85 -1.54 -16.00
CA ASN A 107 -16.81 -2.45 -16.65
C ASN A 107 -16.72 -3.91 -16.17
N GLY A 108 -16.55 -4.12 -14.86
CA GLY A 108 -16.44 -5.44 -14.25
C GLY A 108 -15.07 -6.11 -14.40
N VAL A 109 -14.10 -5.47 -15.05
CA VAL A 109 -12.73 -5.97 -15.19
C VAL A 109 -11.83 -5.32 -14.15
N LEU A 110 -11.15 -6.13 -13.34
CA LEU A 110 -10.15 -5.65 -12.37
C LEU A 110 -8.96 -5.03 -13.14
N TYR A 111 -8.66 -3.76 -12.84
CA TYR A 111 -7.53 -3.05 -13.46
C TYR A 111 -6.54 -2.47 -12.45
N GLY A 112 -6.87 -2.50 -11.17
CA GLY A 112 -6.02 -1.94 -10.13
C GLY A 112 -6.53 -2.22 -8.72
N ALA A 113 -5.82 -1.69 -7.74
CA ALA A 113 -6.19 -1.74 -6.33
C ALA A 113 -5.68 -0.49 -5.60
N ILE A 114 -6.42 -0.08 -4.57
CA ILE A 114 -5.92 0.86 -3.57
C ILE A 114 -5.53 0.05 -2.34
N GLN A 115 -4.35 0.32 -1.83
CA GLN A 115 -3.84 -0.21 -0.58
C GLN A 115 -3.74 0.94 0.42
N GLU A 116 -4.29 0.75 1.62
CA GLU A 116 -4.16 1.68 2.74
C GLU A 116 -3.48 0.98 3.90
N GLY A 117 -2.79 1.75 4.73
CA GLY A 117 -2.21 1.22 5.94
C GLY A 117 -1.55 2.25 6.83
N ILE A 118 -0.99 1.74 7.91
CA ILE A 118 -0.15 2.48 8.85
C ILE A 118 1.19 1.78 8.89
N HIS A 119 2.26 2.55 8.84
CA HIS A 119 3.60 2.03 8.97
C HIS A 119 4.39 2.79 10.05
N GLU A 120 5.30 2.09 10.67
CA GLU A 120 6.22 2.61 11.65
C GLU A 120 7.64 2.57 11.11
N PHE A 121 8.39 3.62 11.42
CA PHE A 121 9.78 3.72 11.06
C PHE A 121 10.66 3.64 12.30
N PHE A 122 11.77 2.94 12.14
CA PHE A 122 12.74 2.71 13.18
C PHE A 122 14.15 3.02 12.65
N ILE A 123 15.07 3.23 13.57
CA ILE A 123 16.51 3.24 13.25
C ILE A 123 17.15 2.04 13.90
N LYS A 124 17.92 1.29 13.10
CA LYS A 124 18.80 0.21 13.56
C LYS A 124 20.23 0.69 13.48
N GLU A 125 20.93 0.65 14.63
CA GLU A 125 22.35 0.96 14.77
C GLU A 125 23.10 -0.25 15.34
N PRO A 126 24.41 -0.42 15.02
CA PRO A 126 25.21 -1.49 15.60
C PRO A 126 25.25 -1.39 17.14
N ASN A 127 25.08 -2.53 17.79
CA ASN A 127 25.16 -2.67 19.26
C ASN A 127 24.14 -1.82 20.06
N LYS A 128 23.06 -1.38 19.41
CA LYS A 128 21.95 -0.68 20.09
C LYS A 128 20.62 -1.39 19.77
N GLU A 129 19.69 -1.27 20.69
CA GLU A 129 18.31 -1.64 20.42
C GLU A 129 17.72 -0.71 19.35
N MET A 130 16.92 -1.30 18.48
CA MET A 130 16.20 -0.54 17.44
C MET A 130 15.15 0.34 18.12
N TYR A 131 15.12 1.61 17.78
CA TYR A 131 14.17 2.58 18.32
C TYR A 131 13.27 3.18 17.27
N LYS A 132 12.02 3.41 17.62
CA LYS A 132 11.01 4.02 16.77
C LYS A 132 11.31 5.51 16.59
N THR A 133 11.17 5.99 15.37
CA THR A 133 11.39 7.39 15.02
C THR A 133 10.15 8.08 14.49
N ASN A 134 9.21 7.30 13.92
CA ASN A 134 8.06 7.89 13.27
C ASN A 134 6.95 6.85 13.09
N ILE A 135 5.72 7.33 12.96
CA ILE A 135 4.55 6.59 12.49
C ILE A 135 3.85 7.43 11.43
N ALA A 136 3.36 6.80 10.37
CA ALA A 136 2.66 7.51 9.32
C ALA A 136 1.55 6.65 8.70
N ARG A 137 0.64 7.30 8.01
CA ARG A 137 -0.34 6.69 7.13
C ARG A 137 0.20 6.63 5.72
N PHE A 138 -0.25 5.63 4.99
CA PHE A 138 0.05 5.55 3.57
C PHE A 138 -1.16 5.11 2.76
N ASN A 139 -1.13 5.47 1.48
CA ASN A 139 -2.05 5.01 0.48
C ASN A 139 -1.26 4.75 -0.80
N HIS A 140 -1.40 3.57 -1.35
CA HIS A 140 -0.77 3.17 -2.60
C HIS A 140 -1.85 2.88 -3.65
N THR A 141 -1.63 3.34 -4.87
CA THR A 141 -2.44 2.94 -6.02
C THR A 141 -1.64 1.99 -6.89
N TRP A 142 -2.13 0.78 -6.98
CA TRP A 142 -1.61 -0.28 -7.83
C TRP A 142 -2.41 -0.34 -9.12
N VAL A 143 -1.73 -0.56 -10.25
CA VAL A 143 -2.36 -0.85 -11.54
C VAL A 143 -1.94 -2.23 -12.03
N LEU A 144 -2.87 -2.94 -12.66
CA LEU A 144 -2.65 -4.28 -13.19
C LEU A 144 -2.42 -4.18 -14.71
N GLU A 145 -1.16 -4.24 -15.13
CA GLU A 145 -0.75 -4.15 -16.52
C GLU A 145 -0.14 -5.49 -16.97
N ASN A 146 -0.67 -6.05 -18.04
CA ASN A 146 -0.19 -7.34 -18.56
C ASN A 146 -0.11 -8.44 -17.50
N LYS A 147 -1.07 -8.48 -16.59
CA LYS A 147 -1.13 -9.39 -15.42
C LYS A 147 0.00 -9.17 -14.40
N GLN A 148 0.64 -8.02 -14.42
CA GLN A 148 1.65 -7.62 -13.44
C GLN A 148 1.19 -6.40 -12.67
N TRP A 149 1.32 -6.44 -11.36
CA TRP A 149 1.08 -5.30 -10.50
C TRP A 149 2.20 -4.27 -10.62
N LYS A 150 1.81 -3.01 -10.82
CA LYS A 150 2.72 -1.86 -10.89
C LYS A 150 2.31 -0.82 -9.86
N LEU A 151 3.24 -0.32 -9.07
CA LEU A 151 3.00 0.76 -8.13
C LEU A 151 3.03 2.10 -8.87
N LYS A 152 1.88 2.78 -8.92
CA LYS A 152 1.70 4.00 -9.71
C LYS A 152 1.65 5.27 -8.87
N VAL A 153 0.98 5.23 -7.73
CA VAL A 153 0.90 6.39 -6.84
C VAL A 153 1.21 5.93 -5.42
N ILE A 154 2.07 6.69 -4.75
CA ILE A 154 2.42 6.52 -3.35
C ILE A 154 2.04 7.81 -2.63
N LEU A 155 1.28 7.70 -1.55
CA LEU A 155 1.08 8.77 -0.58
C LEU A 155 1.64 8.29 0.76
N SER A 156 2.47 9.12 1.40
CA SER A 156 2.92 8.91 2.78
C SER A 156 2.71 10.20 3.54
N TYR A 157 1.86 10.18 4.55
CA TYR A 157 1.35 11.39 5.19
C TYR A 157 1.00 11.16 6.66
N ASP A 158 0.72 12.26 7.36
CA ASP A 158 0.41 12.25 8.81
C ASP A 158 1.56 11.64 9.63
N HIS A 159 2.81 12.07 9.27
CA HIS A 159 3.99 11.63 9.98
C HIS A 159 4.05 12.26 11.36
N GLN A 160 3.99 11.42 12.38
CA GLN A 160 4.01 11.78 13.79
C GLN A 160 5.27 11.20 14.45
N ASP A 161 5.83 11.98 15.39
CA ASP A 161 6.89 11.50 16.25
C ASP A 161 6.32 10.47 17.24
N PRO A 162 7.16 9.56 17.78
CA PRO A 162 6.73 8.49 18.69
C PRO A 162 6.09 8.99 19.96
#